data_d784ea04c3fecd246757f89e50c60487
#
_entry.id   d784ea04c3fecd246757f89e50c60487
#
_cell.length_a   1.000
_cell.length_b   1.000
_cell.length_c   1.000
_cell.angle_alpha   90.00
_cell.angle_beta   90.00
_cell.angle_gamma   90.00
#
_symmetry.space_group_name_H-M   'P 1'
#
loop_
_entity.id
_entity.type
_entity.pdbx_description
1 polymer ?
#
loop_
_entity_poly.entity_id
_entity_poly.type
_entity_poly.pdbx_seq_one_letter_code
_entity_poly.pdbx_strand_id
1 'polypeptide(L)'
;NKIPIITEDDEARLFLSLLLSYYEEIYKDSIERYFHLVNARLSSSAIKNLAEDKMLSRSTLRTINILDGDMETNLSDNITVLPGSLSPEEVAFTYSQKLYEKSEYNDFWENKVLLNQGYTKIYFRDNILKQYKDNLSKLEQAKQNSDSHGKKRELNKSLFKDYQQFWNQVLYYWIRNDENKNEITEFYENLFKLFKKTAEFHDINPKEWKSVSHE
;
A
#
# COMPACT_ATOMS: atom_id res chain seq x y z
N ASN A 1 2.09 -22.64 -9.76
CA ASN A 1 3.04 -21.54 -9.99
C ASN A 1 2.39 -20.21 -9.55
N LYS A 2 3.22 -19.24 -9.17
CA LYS A 2 2.77 -17.90 -8.76
C LYS A 2 3.70 -16.84 -9.33
N ILE A 3 3.14 -15.69 -9.72
CA ILE A 3 3.92 -14.54 -10.18
C ILE A 3 4.51 -13.83 -8.96
N PRO A 4 5.83 -13.66 -8.87
CA PRO A 4 6.43 -12.90 -7.77
C PRO A 4 6.06 -11.43 -7.89
N ILE A 5 5.59 -10.84 -6.79
CA ILE A 5 5.42 -9.39 -6.63
C ILE A 5 6.48 -8.86 -5.68
N ILE A 6 7.21 -7.86 -6.11
CA ILE A 6 8.18 -7.13 -5.30
C ILE A 6 7.58 -5.79 -4.91
N THR A 7 7.65 -5.46 -3.62
CA THR A 7 7.29 -4.16 -3.04
C THR A 7 8.49 -3.56 -2.34
N GLU A 8 8.42 -2.27 -1.98
CA GLU A 8 9.55 -1.59 -1.33
C GLU A 8 9.80 -2.12 0.09
N ASP A 9 8.74 -2.34 0.87
CA ASP A 9 8.85 -2.71 2.29
C ASP A 9 7.61 -3.47 2.81
N ASP A 10 7.56 -3.61 4.14
CA ASP A 10 6.50 -4.35 4.83
C ASP A 10 5.18 -3.58 4.81
N GLU A 11 5.22 -2.26 4.87
CA GLU A 11 4.07 -1.37 4.84
C GLU A 11 3.37 -1.42 3.46
N ALA A 12 4.16 -1.38 2.39
CA ALA A 12 3.68 -1.56 1.02
C ALA A 12 3.06 -2.95 0.81
N ARG A 13 3.69 -4.01 1.34
CA ARG A 13 3.12 -5.38 1.29
C ARG A 13 1.81 -5.50 2.04
N LEU A 14 1.72 -4.87 3.20
CA LEU A 14 0.49 -4.85 3.99
C LEU A 14 -0.65 -4.19 3.21
N PHE A 15 -0.40 -3.01 2.66
CA PHE A 15 -1.40 -2.28 1.89
C PHE A 15 -1.84 -3.07 0.66
N LEU A 16 -0.90 -3.68 -0.05
CA LEU A 16 -1.20 -4.58 -1.16
C LEU A 16 -2.06 -5.76 -0.74
N SER A 17 -1.75 -6.43 0.37
CA SER A 17 -2.54 -7.56 0.87
C SER A 17 -3.99 -7.15 1.18
N LEU A 18 -4.21 -5.97 1.75
CA LEU A 18 -5.55 -5.43 2.00
C LEU A 18 -6.30 -5.15 0.69
N LEU A 19 -5.61 -4.62 -0.34
CA LEU A 19 -6.20 -4.39 -1.67
C LEU A 19 -6.58 -5.72 -2.35
N LEU A 20 -5.73 -6.74 -2.29
CA LEU A 20 -6.04 -8.06 -2.87
C LEU A 20 -7.24 -8.71 -2.17
N SER A 21 -7.33 -8.61 -0.85
CA SER A 21 -8.48 -9.09 -0.06
C SER A 21 -9.76 -8.31 -0.40
N TYR A 22 -9.66 -7.00 -0.61
CA TYR A 22 -10.79 -6.17 -0.99
C TYR A 22 -11.28 -6.49 -2.42
N TYR A 23 -10.36 -6.80 -3.34
CA TYR A 23 -10.73 -7.28 -4.67
C TYR A 23 -11.61 -8.55 -4.58
N GLU A 24 -11.19 -9.53 -3.77
CA GLU A 24 -11.96 -10.76 -3.54
C GLU A 24 -13.34 -10.48 -2.94
N GLU A 25 -13.41 -9.52 -2.01
CA GLU A 25 -14.68 -9.11 -1.39
C GLU A 25 -15.68 -8.56 -2.41
N ILE A 26 -15.22 -7.72 -3.36
CA ILE A 26 -16.08 -7.08 -4.36
C ILE A 26 -16.41 -8.02 -5.52
N TYR A 27 -15.38 -8.60 -6.13
CA TYR A 27 -15.52 -9.35 -7.40
C TYR A 27 -15.76 -10.85 -7.20
N LYS A 28 -15.70 -11.34 -5.95
CA LYS A 28 -15.85 -12.77 -5.61
C LYS A 28 -14.84 -13.66 -6.35
N ASP A 29 -13.68 -13.11 -6.68
CA ASP A 29 -12.55 -13.79 -7.32
C ASP A 29 -11.26 -13.55 -6.52
N SER A 30 -10.65 -14.62 -6.04
CA SER A 30 -9.42 -14.56 -5.24
C SER A 30 -8.20 -14.50 -6.16
N ILE A 31 -7.82 -13.27 -6.55
CA ILE A 31 -6.65 -13.03 -7.40
C ILE A 31 -5.32 -13.22 -6.65
N GLU A 32 -5.33 -13.21 -5.33
CA GLU A 32 -4.15 -13.47 -4.50
C GLU A 32 -3.50 -14.83 -4.80
N ARG A 33 -4.29 -15.81 -5.24
CA ARG A 33 -3.80 -17.13 -5.65
C ARG A 33 -2.77 -17.10 -6.76
N TYR A 34 -2.78 -16.07 -7.60
CA TYR A 34 -1.84 -15.91 -8.73
C TYR A 34 -0.50 -15.31 -8.31
N PHE A 35 -0.41 -14.72 -7.13
CA PHE A 35 0.73 -13.92 -6.72
C PHE A 35 1.48 -14.51 -5.52
N HIS A 36 2.78 -14.30 -5.53
CA HIS A 36 3.66 -14.52 -4.38
C HIS A 36 4.27 -13.20 -3.97
N LEU A 37 3.86 -12.68 -2.82
CA LEU A 37 4.43 -11.45 -2.27
C LEU A 37 5.82 -11.74 -1.72
N VAL A 38 6.85 -11.22 -2.39
CA VAL A 38 8.24 -11.45 -2.01
C VAL A 38 8.56 -10.66 -0.75
N ASN A 39 9.09 -11.36 0.27
CA ASN A 39 9.54 -10.70 1.49
C ASN A 39 10.93 -10.09 1.27
N ALA A 40 10.97 -8.93 0.62
CA ALA A 40 12.18 -8.15 0.40
C ALA A 40 11.97 -6.71 0.90
N ARG A 41 13.09 -6.03 1.17
CA ARG A 41 13.14 -4.59 1.47
C ARG A 41 14.11 -3.97 0.50
N LEU A 42 13.58 -3.29 -0.50
CA LEU A 42 14.35 -2.70 -1.59
C LEU A 42 13.92 -1.25 -1.75
N SER A 43 14.86 -0.36 -2.06
CA SER A 43 14.49 1.00 -2.44
C SER A 43 13.80 1.01 -3.82
N SER A 44 12.95 2.01 -4.07
CA SER A 44 12.34 2.22 -5.38
C SER A 44 13.36 2.24 -6.52
N SER A 45 14.51 2.86 -6.30
CA SER A 45 15.61 2.87 -7.28
C SER A 45 16.20 1.48 -7.53
N ALA A 46 16.36 0.65 -6.50
CA ALA A 46 16.83 -0.71 -6.66
C ALA A 46 15.82 -1.56 -7.45
N ILE A 47 14.53 -1.42 -7.15
CA ILE A 47 13.45 -2.11 -7.88
C ILE A 47 13.41 -1.66 -9.35
N LYS A 48 13.51 -0.35 -9.63
CA LYS A 48 13.56 0.18 -11.00
C LYS A 48 14.75 -0.38 -11.77
N ASN A 49 15.95 -0.38 -11.18
CA ASN A 49 17.14 -0.93 -11.82
C ASN A 49 16.97 -2.44 -12.13
N LEU A 50 16.35 -3.21 -11.23
CA LEU A 50 16.05 -4.62 -11.47
C LEU A 50 15.04 -4.82 -12.61
N ALA A 51 14.02 -3.96 -12.68
CA ALA A 51 12.99 -4.01 -13.71
C ALA A 51 13.53 -3.64 -15.11
N GLU A 52 14.44 -2.67 -15.18
CA GLU A 52 15.08 -2.21 -16.40
C GLU A 52 16.16 -3.18 -16.91
N ASP A 53 16.68 -4.06 -16.05
CA ASP A 53 17.70 -5.04 -16.45
C ASP A 53 17.14 -6.04 -17.47
N LYS A 54 17.62 -5.94 -18.70
CA LYS A 54 17.17 -6.78 -19.84
C LYS A 54 17.47 -8.26 -19.63
N MET A 55 18.45 -8.62 -18.82
CA MET A 55 18.74 -10.02 -18.50
C MET A 55 17.69 -10.59 -17.55
N LEU A 56 17.31 -9.85 -16.53
CA LEU A 56 16.28 -10.25 -15.57
C LEU A 56 14.87 -10.21 -16.19
N SER A 57 14.57 -9.22 -17.03
CA SER A 57 13.28 -9.11 -17.72
C SER A 57 13.04 -10.21 -18.77
N ARG A 58 14.11 -10.88 -19.24
CA ARG A 58 14.04 -12.03 -20.18
C ARG A 58 14.13 -13.38 -19.48
N SER A 59 14.45 -13.41 -18.20
CA SER A 59 14.57 -14.64 -17.42
C SER A 59 13.18 -15.16 -17.01
N THR A 60 13.15 -16.41 -16.57
CA THR A 60 11.98 -17.06 -15.95
C THR A 60 11.55 -16.39 -14.62
N LEU A 61 12.28 -15.38 -14.15
CA LEU A 61 12.02 -14.61 -12.93
C LEU A 61 11.26 -13.31 -13.21
N ARG A 62 10.40 -13.27 -14.24
CA ARG A 62 9.59 -12.07 -14.48
C ARG A 62 8.73 -11.75 -13.26
N THR A 63 8.97 -10.60 -12.69
CA THR A 63 8.24 -10.07 -11.53
C THR A 63 7.28 -8.99 -11.96
N ILE A 64 6.26 -8.76 -11.12
CA ILE A 64 5.51 -7.52 -11.09
C ILE A 64 6.11 -6.69 -9.95
N ASN A 65 6.38 -5.42 -10.20
CA ASN A 65 6.97 -4.52 -9.24
C ASN A 65 5.94 -3.46 -8.84
N ILE A 66 5.68 -3.33 -7.55
CA ILE A 66 4.70 -2.38 -7.02
C ILE A 66 5.44 -1.42 -6.10
N LEU A 67 5.49 -0.16 -6.50
CA LEU A 67 6.13 0.93 -5.77
C LEU A 67 5.09 1.70 -4.94
N ASP A 68 5.58 2.57 -4.06
CA ASP A 68 4.75 3.50 -3.31
C ASP A 68 3.99 4.45 -4.26
N GLY A 69 2.88 5.00 -3.81
CA GLY A 69 1.99 5.81 -4.65
C GLY A 69 2.55 7.17 -5.09
N ASP A 70 3.64 7.64 -4.47
CA ASP A 70 4.36 8.85 -4.86
C ASP A 70 5.33 8.64 -6.04
N MET A 71 5.39 7.40 -6.57
CA MET A 71 6.20 7.04 -7.72
C MET A 71 5.36 7.01 -9.01
N GLU A 72 6.01 6.77 -10.15
CA GLU A 72 5.34 6.69 -11.45
C GLU A 72 5.16 5.25 -11.93
N THR A 73 3.99 4.97 -12.52
CA THR A 73 3.67 3.71 -13.19
C THR A 73 4.45 3.60 -14.51
N ASN A 74 5.11 2.46 -14.73
CA ASN A 74 5.76 2.11 -15.99
C ASN A 74 5.44 0.64 -16.36
N LEU A 75 4.33 0.45 -17.06
CA LEU A 75 3.86 -0.89 -17.44
C LEU A 75 4.82 -1.60 -18.41
N SER A 76 5.66 -0.87 -19.17
CA SER A 76 6.67 -1.48 -20.03
C SER A 76 7.73 -2.25 -19.24
N ASP A 77 8.09 -1.76 -18.07
CA ASP A 77 9.07 -2.35 -17.17
C ASP A 77 8.43 -3.18 -16.03
N ASN A 78 7.15 -3.53 -16.18
CA ASN A 78 6.37 -4.28 -15.19
C ASN A 78 6.26 -3.55 -13.84
N ILE A 79 6.15 -2.22 -13.85
CA ILE A 79 6.01 -1.39 -12.66
C ILE A 79 4.61 -0.78 -12.63
N THR A 80 3.93 -0.90 -11.49
CA THR A 80 2.76 -0.10 -11.11
C THR A 80 2.98 0.48 -9.72
N VAL A 81 2.10 1.40 -9.29
CA VAL A 81 2.17 2.04 -7.99
C VAL A 81 0.94 1.73 -7.14
N LEU A 82 1.08 1.75 -5.83
CA LEU A 82 -0.04 1.67 -4.90
C LEU A 82 -0.96 2.89 -5.05
N PRO A 83 -2.28 2.75 -4.84
CA PRO A 83 -3.18 3.89 -4.88
C PRO A 83 -2.95 4.83 -3.69
N GLY A 84 -3.38 6.11 -3.81
CA GLY A 84 -3.31 7.12 -2.75
C GLY A 84 -2.26 8.20 -2.99
N SER A 85 -1.47 8.13 -4.08
CA SER A 85 -0.49 9.14 -4.50
C SER A 85 0.58 9.51 -3.46
N LEU A 86 0.73 8.70 -2.41
CA LEU A 86 1.65 8.85 -1.28
C LEU A 86 2.21 7.49 -0.86
N SER A 87 3.18 7.47 0.06
CA SER A 87 3.58 6.23 0.70
C SER A 87 2.43 5.66 1.56
N PRO A 88 2.36 4.34 1.81
CA PRO A 88 1.31 3.73 2.62
C PRO A 88 1.14 4.36 4.01
N GLU A 89 2.25 4.72 4.65
CA GLU A 89 2.23 5.39 5.96
C GLU A 89 1.60 6.79 5.87
N GLU A 90 1.94 7.55 4.83
CA GLU A 90 1.39 8.90 4.63
C GLU A 90 -0.10 8.86 4.26
N VAL A 91 -0.54 7.88 3.45
CA VAL A 91 -1.96 7.61 3.20
C VAL A 91 -2.69 7.36 4.52
N ALA A 92 -2.16 6.46 5.36
CA ALA A 92 -2.77 6.12 6.64
C ALA A 92 -2.82 7.31 7.60
N PHE A 93 -1.74 8.09 7.72
CA PHE A 93 -1.69 9.26 8.59
C PHE A 93 -2.67 10.34 8.14
N THR A 94 -2.66 10.70 6.86
CA THR A 94 -3.55 11.71 6.31
C THR A 94 -5.02 11.33 6.50
N TYR A 95 -5.34 10.07 6.23
CA TYR A 95 -6.70 9.59 6.38
C TYR A 95 -7.14 9.49 7.84
N SER A 96 -6.25 9.09 8.76
CA SER A 96 -6.56 9.03 10.19
C SER A 96 -6.90 10.41 10.78
N GLN A 97 -6.26 11.47 10.30
CA GLN A 97 -6.61 12.84 10.67
C GLN A 97 -8.01 13.21 10.17
N LYS A 98 -8.35 12.85 8.93
CA LYS A 98 -9.70 13.04 8.37
C LYS A 98 -10.75 12.29 9.18
N LEU A 99 -10.48 11.03 9.58
CA LEU A 99 -11.35 10.22 10.44
C LEU A 99 -11.53 10.85 11.83
N TYR A 100 -10.51 11.51 12.35
CA TYR A 100 -10.57 12.16 13.65
C TYR A 100 -11.35 13.48 13.63
N GLU A 101 -11.13 14.31 12.60
CA GLU A 101 -11.66 15.68 12.53
C GLU A 101 -13.12 15.72 12.11
N LYS A 102 -13.55 14.80 11.24
CA LYS A 102 -14.89 14.81 10.67
C LYS A 102 -15.85 13.87 11.40
N SER A 103 -17.02 14.41 11.79
CA SER A 103 -18.06 13.63 12.48
C SER A 103 -18.73 12.56 11.63
N GLU A 104 -18.69 12.69 10.30
CA GLU A 104 -19.24 11.70 9.36
C GLU A 104 -18.55 10.33 9.45
N TYR A 105 -17.35 10.27 10.05
CA TYR A 105 -16.58 9.02 10.26
C TYR A 105 -16.62 8.50 11.70
N ASN A 106 -17.64 8.87 12.49
CA ASN A 106 -17.75 8.36 13.87
C ASN A 106 -17.94 6.83 13.92
N ASP A 107 -18.53 6.23 12.89
CA ASP A 107 -18.67 4.78 12.74
C ASP A 107 -17.32 4.04 12.77
N PHE A 108 -16.25 4.67 12.26
CA PHE A 108 -14.89 4.14 12.39
C PHE A 108 -14.51 3.95 13.87
N TRP A 109 -14.76 4.95 14.71
CA TRP A 109 -14.39 4.92 16.13
C TRP A 109 -15.31 4.03 16.98
N GLU A 110 -16.48 3.68 16.46
CA GLU A 110 -17.45 2.76 17.08
C GLU A 110 -17.27 1.31 16.60
N ASN A 111 -16.30 1.06 15.71
CA ASN A 111 -16.01 -0.27 15.20
C ASN A 111 -15.54 -1.20 16.33
N LYS A 112 -16.21 -2.36 16.47
CA LYS A 112 -15.91 -3.33 17.54
C LYS A 112 -14.49 -3.88 17.47
N VAL A 113 -13.94 -4.07 16.27
CA VAL A 113 -12.57 -4.57 16.11
C VAL A 113 -11.58 -3.56 16.67
N LEU A 114 -11.75 -2.30 16.36
CA LEU A 114 -10.91 -1.20 16.83
C LEU A 114 -10.99 -1.06 18.36
N LEU A 115 -12.21 -1.06 18.90
CA LEU A 115 -12.48 -0.95 20.34
C LEU A 115 -11.91 -2.15 21.13
N ASN A 116 -12.05 -3.38 20.61
CA ASN A 116 -11.51 -4.57 21.24
C ASN A 116 -9.97 -4.56 21.28
N GLN A 117 -9.32 -3.83 20.38
CA GLN A 117 -7.88 -3.61 20.37
C GLN A 117 -7.46 -2.44 21.26
N GLY A 118 -8.40 -1.76 21.93
CA GLY A 118 -8.14 -0.63 22.82
C GLY A 118 -8.01 0.73 22.12
N TYR A 119 -8.26 0.80 20.82
CA TYR A 119 -8.16 2.04 20.05
C TYR A 119 -9.49 2.80 20.09
N THR A 120 -9.51 3.87 20.87
CA THR A 120 -10.62 4.85 20.92
C THR A 120 -10.19 6.16 20.28
N LYS A 121 -11.14 7.03 19.96
CA LYS A 121 -10.88 8.39 19.48
C LYS A 121 -10.01 9.20 20.47
N ILE A 122 -10.20 8.99 21.78
CA ILE A 122 -9.40 9.60 22.83
C ILE A 122 -7.97 9.03 22.82
N TYR A 123 -7.84 7.69 22.75
CA TYR A 123 -6.53 7.05 22.68
C TYR A 123 -5.72 7.53 21.47
N PHE A 124 -6.34 7.62 20.31
CA PHE A 124 -5.71 8.16 19.10
C PHE A 124 -5.17 9.57 19.32
N ARG A 125 -6.00 10.47 19.86
CA ARG A 125 -5.60 11.85 20.14
C ARG A 125 -4.40 11.93 21.09
N ASP A 126 -4.48 11.23 22.21
CA ASP A 126 -3.55 11.39 23.33
C ASP A 126 -2.23 10.62 23.17
N ASN A 127 -2.23 9.59 22.30
CA ASN A 127 -1.05 8.76 22.06
C ASN A 127 -0.54 8.91 20.61
N ILE A 128 -1.30 8.48 19.62
CA ILE A 128 -0.82 8.39 18.24
C ILE A 128 -0.65 9.78 17.62
N LEU A 129 -1.69 10.61 17.65
CA LEU A 129 -1.65 11.96 17.08
C LEU A 129 -0.65 12.86 17.80
N LYS A 130 -0.56 12.73 19.13
CA LYS A 130 0.43 13.46 19.92
C LYS A 130 1.85 13.05 19.52
N GLN A 131 2.14 11.75 19.45
CA GLN A 131 3.45 11.26 19.04
C GLN A 131 3.83 11.71 17.61
N TYR A 132 2.86 11.69 16.69
CA TYR A 132 3.06 12.22 15.34
C TYR A 132 3.43 13.70 15.34
N LYS A 133 2.71 14.53 16.11
CA LYS A 133 3.01 15.97 16.26
C LYS A 133 4.38 16.22 16.89
N ASP A 134 4.71 15.45 17.94
CA ASP A 134 6.02 15.53 18.59
C ASP A 134 7.17 15.16 17.63
N ASN A 135 6.95 14.17 16.78
CA ASN A 135 7.90 13.79 15.72
C ASN A 135 8.08 14.90 14.69
N LEU A 136 6.98 15.55 14.25
CA LEU A 136 7.07 16.71 13.34
C LEU A 136 7.84 17.87 13.97
N SER A 137 7.59 18.18 15.23
CA SER A 137 8.29 19.25 15.96
C SER A 137 9.80 18.97 16.06
N LYS A 138 10.19 17.72 16.33
CA LYS A 138 11.61 17.30 16.32
C LYS A 138 12.26 17.45 14.95
N LEU A 139 11.53 17.15 13.88
CA LEU A 139 12.01 17.32 12.51
C LEU A 139 12.20 18.80 12.14
N GLU A 140 11.28 19.67 12.58
CA GLU A 140 11.40 21.11 12.36
C GLU A 140 12.62 21.70 13.05
N GLN A 141 12.91 21.26 14.28
CA GLN A 141 14.12 21.64 15.01
C GLN A 141 15.40 21.08 14.35
N ALA A 142 15.32 19.91 13.73
CA ALA A 142 16.45 19.27 13.03
C ALA A 142 16.68 19.79 11.60
N LYS A 143 15.76 20.59 11.02
CA LYS A 143 15.88 21.17 9.66
C LYS A 143 17.06 22.11 9.47
N GLN A 144 17.74 22.49 10.53
CA GLN A 144 19.01 23.20 10.45
C GLN A 144 20.19 22.31 10.00
N ASN A 145 20.01 20.99 9.94
CA ASN A 145 20.99 20.00 9.49
C ASN A 145 20.43 19.19 8.30
N SER A 146 21.20 19.01 7.27
CA SER A 146 20.90 18.59 5.88
C SER A 146 20.23 17.22 5.64
N ASP A 147 19.66 16.52 6.63
CA ASP A 147 19.10 15.17 6.47
C ASP A 147 17.65 15.02 7.02
N SER A 148 16.78 15.95 6.62
CA SER A 148 15.42 15.99 7.17
C SER A 148 14.45 14.95 6.54
N HIS A 149 14.65 14.55 5.28
CA HIS A 149 13.76 13.60 4.58
C HIS A 149 13.91 12.16 5.09
N GLY A 150 15.13 11.69 5.26
CA GLY A 150 15.41 10.36 5.79
C GLY A 150 14.86 10.18 7.21
N LYS A 151 15.08 11.17 8.07
CA LYS A 151 14.55 11.15 9.44
C LYS A 151 13.02 11.17 9.52
N LYS A 152 12.34 11.93 8.66
CA LYS A 152 10.87 11.93 8.59
C LYS A 152 10.36 10.54 8.26
N ARG A 153 10.94 9.90 7.24
CA ARG A 153 10.56 8.54 6.82
C ARG A 153 10.78 7.52 7.94
N GLU A 154 11.90 7.56 8.64
CA GLU A 154 12.19 6.67 9.78
C GLU A 154 11.19 6.84 10.92
N LEU A 155 10.87 8.08 11.30
CA LEU A 155 9.91 8.36 12.38
C LEU A 155 8.50 7.90 12.00
N ASN A 156 8.07 8.11 10.74
CA ASN A 156 6.78 7.64 10.26
C ASN A 156 6.71 6.10 10.24
N LYS A 157 7.76 5.43 9.80
CA LYS A 157 7.82 3.96 9.81
C LYS A 157 7.82 3.38 11.23
N SER A 158 8.55 4.01 12.16
CA SER A 158 8.50 3.60 13.56
C SER A 158 7.09 3.72 14.12
N LEU A 159 6.43 4.87 13.93
CA LEU A 159 5.07 5.09 14.40
C LEU A 159 4.06 4.12 13.75
N PHE A 160 4.22 3.83 12.46
CA PHE A 160 3.40 2.85 11.78
C PHE A 160 3.57 1.44 12.37
N LYS A 161 4.79 1.04 12.64
CA LYS A 161 5.11 -0.25 13.26
C LYS A 161 4.57 -0.37 14.68
N ASP A 162 4.70 0.69 15.49
CA ASP A 162 4.25 0.71 16.88
C ASP A 162 2.72 0.53 17.01
N TYR A 163 1.96 0.97 16.00
CA TYR A 163 0.50 0.91 15.98
C TYR A 163 -0.06 0.18 14.75
N GLN A 164 0.62 -0.87 14.30
CA GLN A 164 0.30 -1.59 13.06
C GLN A 164 -1.17 -2.03 12.96
N GLN A 165 -1.74 -2.53 14.07
CA GLN A 165 -3.15 -2.96 14.08
C GLN A 165 -4.12 -1.80 13.85
N PHE A 166 -3.81 -0.63 14.40
CA PHE A 166 -4.59 0.60 14.16
C PHE A 166 -4.51 1.00 12.68
N TRP A 167 -3.30 1.04 12.12
CA TRP A 167 -3.10 1.43 10.72
C TRP A 167 -3.73 0.46 9.73
N ASN A 168 -3.79 -0.83 10.06
CA ASN A 168 -4.54 -1.82 9.27
C ASN A 168 -6.02 -1.43 9.18
N GLN A 169 -6.64 -1.01 10.28
CA GLN A 169 -8.03 -0.58 10.27
C GLN A 169 -8.21 0.74 9.49
N VAL A 170 -7.29 1.68 9.63
CA VAL A 170 -7.31 2.95 8.88
C VAL A 170 -7.24 2.69 7.37
N LEU A 171 -6.28 1.87 6.91
CA LEU A 171 -6.15 1.49 5.49
C LEU A 171 -7.36 0.67 5.01
N TYR A 172 -7.89 -0.23 5.85
CA TYR A 172 -9.10 -0.98 5.54
C TYR A 172 -10.30 -0.08 5.25
N TYR A 173 -10.48 1.00 6.04
CA TYR A 173 -11.53 2.00 5.81
C TYR A 173 -11.21 2.90 4.62
N TRP A 174 -9.95 3.28 4.42
CA TRP A 174 -9.52 4.06 3.27
C TRP A 174 -9.87 3.37 1.95
N ILE A 175 -9.57 2.07 1.85
CA ILE A 175 -9.86 1.26 0.66
C ILE A 175 -11.37 1.21 0.35
N ARG A 176 -12.23 1.27 1.37
CA ARG A 176 -13.69 1.18 1.22
C ARG A 176 -14.39 2.53 1.07
N ASN A 177 -13.65 3.61 1.14
CA ASN A 177 -14.21 4.94 0.92
C ASN A 177 -14.44 5.18 -0.57
N ASP A 178 -15.67 5.54 -0.95
CA ASP A 178 -16.07 5.80 -2.33
C ASP A 178 -15.22 6.89 -3.00
N GLU A 179 -14.67 7.85 -2.25
CA GLU A 179 -13.78 8.87 -2.77
C GLU A 179 -12.50 8.28 -3.39
N ASN A 180 -12.05 7.12 -2.92
CA ASN A 180 -10.81 6.47 -3.37
C ASN A 180 -11.06 5.40 -4.45
N LYS A 181 -12.33 5.15 -4.81
CA LYS A 181 -12.73 4.08 -5.72
C LYS A 181 -12.03 4.15 -7.07
N ASN A 182 -11.89 5.34 -7.63
CA ASN A 182 -11.27 5.53 -8.96
C ASN A 182 -9.80 5.13 -8.95
N GLU A 183 -9.02 5.55 -7.95
CA GLU A 183 -7.60 5.21 -7.81
C GLU A 183 -7.40 3.71 -7.59
N ILE A 184 -8.28 3.10 -6.80
CA ILE A 184 -8.25 1.66 -6.54
C ILE A 184 -8.59 0.87 -7.80
N THR A 185 -9.57 1.32 -8.57
CA THR A 185 -9.94 0.70 -9.85
C THR A 185 -8.79 0.78 -10.84
N GLU A 186 -8.15 1.95 -10.98
CA GLU A 186 -6.98 2.15 -11.84
C GLU A 186 -5.82 1.23 -11.43
N PHE A 187 -5.58 1.07 -10.12
CA PHE A 187 -4.58 0.14 -9.61
C PHE A 187 -4.88 -1.30 -10.06
N TYR A 188 -6.13 -1.77 -9.92
CA TYR A 188 -6.51 -3.11 -10.36
C TYR A 188 -6.41 -3.29 -11.87
N GLU A 189 -6.76 -2.30 -12.67
CA GLU A 189 -6.59 -2.32 -14.12
C GLU A 189 -5.11 -2.45 -14.52
N ASN A 190 -4.22 -1.71 -13.86
CA ASN A 190 -2.80 -1.79 -14.10
C ASN A 190 -2.24 -3.15 -13.68
N LEU A 191 -2.62 -3.67 -12.50
CA LEU A 191 -2.24 -4.99 -12.03
C LEU A 191 -2.74 -6.09 -12.99
N PHE A 192 -3.96 -5.95 -13.50
CA PHE A 192 -4.52 -6.86 -14.50
C PHE A 192 -3.72 -6.88 -15.80
N LYS A 193 -3.34 -5.70 -16.33
CA LYS A 193 -2.49 -5.58 -17.52
C LYS A 193 -1.14 -6.28 -17.29
N LEU A 194 -0.53 -6.07 -16.13
CA LEU A 194 0.73 -6.72 -15.76
C LEU A 194 0.57 -8.23 -15.58
N PHE A 195 -0.52 -8.68 -14.98
CA PHE A 195 -0.85 -10.11 -14.92
C PHE A 195 -0.94 -10.73 -16.31
N LYS A 196 -1.73 -10.13 -17.23
CA LYS A 196 -1.83 -10.64 -18.62
C LYS A 196 -0.49 -10.74 -19.34
N LYS A 197 0.42 -9.81 -19.06
CA LYS A 197 1.76 -9.77 -19.66
C LYS A 197 2.72 -10.81 -19.08
N THR A 198 2.54 -11.19 -17.81
CA THR A 198 3.50 -12.02 -17.08
C THR A 198 3.05 -13.46 -16.85
N ALA A 199 1.75 -13.74 -16.88
CA ALA A 199 1.16 -15.01 -16.48
C ALA A 199 1.74 -16.23 -17.25
N GLU A 200 1.87 -16.14 -18.56
CA GLU A 200 2.39 -17.25 -19.40
C GLU A 200 3.83 -17.65 -19.05
N PHE A 201 4.66 -16.72 -18.56
CA PHE A 201 6.03 -17.00 -18.11
C PHE A 201 6.07 -17.83 -16.83
N HIS A 202 4.96 -17.91 -16.13
CA HIS A 202 4.79 -18.65 -14.89
C HIS A 202 3.83 -19.85 -15.06
N ASP A 203 3.58 -20.28 -16.31
CA ASP A 203 2.64 -21.36 -16.64
C ASP A 203 1.23 -21.13 -16.07
N ILE A 204 0.80 -19.86 -16.01
CA ILE A 204 -0.55 -19.46 -15.61
C ILE A 204 -1.30 -19.03 -16.87
N ASN A 205 -2.52 -19.54 -17.04
CA ASN A 205 -3.36 -19.12 -18.16
C ASN A 205 -3.83 -17.66 -17.97
N PRO A 206 -3.47 -16.72 -18.87
CA PRO A 206 -3.87 -15.32 -18.75
C PRO A 206 -5.39 -15.09 -18.74
N LYS A 207 -6.19 -16.06 -19.18
CA LYS A 207 -7.65 -15.98 -19.20
C LYS A 207 -8.30 -16.32 -17.85
N GLU A 208 -7.53 -16.84 -16.87
CA GLU A 208 -8.05 -17.17 -15.55
C GLU A 208 -8.55 -15.94 -14.79
N TRP A 209 -7.85 -14.82 -14.88
CA TRP A 209 -8.34 -13.54 -14.39
C TRP A 209 -9.12 -12.86 -15.52
N LYS A 210 -10.43 -12.77 -15.38
CA LYS A 210 -11.33 -12.43 -16.48
C LYS A 210 -11.37 -10.93 -16.79
N SER A 211 -11.60 -10.07 -15.80
CA SER A 211 -11.71 -8.62 -16.02
C SER A 211 -11.78 -7.85 -14.69
N VAL A 212 -11.41 -6.59 -14.72
CA VAL A 212 -11.62 -5.59 -13.65
C VAL A 212 -12.85 -4.72 -13.98
N SER A 213 -13.38 -4.79 -15.21
CA SER A 213 -14.54 -4.00 -15.63
C SER A 213 -15.83 -4.50 -14.98
N HIS A 214 -16.57 -3.55 -14.39
CA HIS A 214 -17.94 -3.75 -13.99
C HIS A 214 -18.81 -4.00 -15.25
N GLU A 215 -19.54 -5.10 -15.27
CA GLU A 215 -20.77 -5.16 -16.04
C GLU A 215 -21.84 -4.31 -15.33
#